data_7cc15a9ff22d20959bd8c5c168ec37c0
#
_entry.id   7cc15a9ff22d20959bd8c5c168ec37c0
#
_cell.length_a   1.000
_cell.length_b   1.000
_cell.length_c   1.000
_cell.angle_alpha   90.00
_cell.angle_beta   90.00
_cell.angle_gamma   90.00
#
_symmetry.space_group_name_H-M   'P 1'
#
loop_
_entity.id
_entity.type
_entity.pdbx_description
1 polymer ?
#
loop_
_entity_poly.entity_id
_entity_poly.type
_entity_poly.pdbx_seq_one_letter_code
_entity_poly.pdbx_strand_id
1 'polypeptide(L)'
;RGANSEWNYCSCWDFKTSRLGTCKHIEAVKKWLGTRKEYRVHREIPPYTSVYLSYREERCVKIRIGADNKEEYEKLAKDYFDEDSVLKESAFYTFGDFLNQAKRISDTFRCYKDATDFILDFRARKARKDIVATYGDEELDALLNANLYPYQKEGIRFAARAGKAIIADEMGLGKTIQAIGTAELLRKEGLIESVLILCPTSLK
;
A
#
# COMPACT_ATOMS: atom_id res chain seq x y z
N ARG A 1 -9.18 16.44 -14.41
CA ARG A 1 -8.66 16.87 -13.11
C ARG A 1 -7.81 18.12 -13.32
N GLY A 2 -7.82 19.07 -12.37
CA GLY A 2 -7.08 20.33 -12.52
C GLY A 2 -5.56 20.14 -12.49
N ALA A 3 -4.81 21.05 -13.11
CA ALA A 3 -3.36 20.97 -13.19
C ALA A 3 -2.64 20.88 -11.82
N ASN A 4 -3.28 21.42 -10.77
CA ASN A 4 -2.75 21.43 -9.40
C ASN A 4 -3.53 20.50 -8.46
N SER A 5 -4.25 19.49 -8.98
CA SER A 5 -5.01 18.60 -8.12
C SER A 5 -4.12 17.55 -7.47
N GLU A 6 -4.35 17.32 -6.18
CA GLU A 6 -3.67 16.29 -5.38
C GLU A 6 -4.00 14.86 -5.82
N TRP A 7 -5.12 14.69 -6.50
CA TRP A 7 -5.68 13.40 -6.88
C TRP A 7 -5.50 13.08 -8.36
N ASN A 8 -4.37 13.47 -8.93
CA ASN A 8 -4.00 13.03 -10.26
C ASN A 8 -3.77 11.51 -10.26
N TYR A 9 -4.20 10.85 -11.30
CA TYR A 9 -4.05 9.41 -11.47
C TYR A 9 -3.62 9.07 -12.88
N CYS A 10 -2.74 8.09 -13.01
CA CYS A 10 -2.33 7.50 -14.26
C CYS A 10 -2.29 5.98 -14.14
N SER A 11 -2.76 5.27 -15.16
CA SER A 11 -2.72 3.81 -15.19
C SER A 11 -1.36 3.24 -15.63
N CYS A 12 -0.38 4.09 -15.98
CA CYS A 12 0.93 3.65 -16.46
C CYS A 12 1.73 2.96 -15.35
N TRP A 13 2.71 2.14 -15.78
CA TRP A 13 3.59 1.40 -14.88
C TRP A 13 4.41 2.32 -13.97
N ASP A 14 4.95 3.39 -14.52
CA ASP A 14 5.73 4.39 -13.78
C ASP A 14 4.93 4.99 -12.59
N PHE A 15 3.68 5.39 -12.80
CA PHE A 15 2.81 5.88 -11.72
C PHE A 15 2.57 4.82 -10.63
N LYS A 16 2.35 3.56 -11.05
CA LYS A 16 2.06 2.45 -10.14
C LYS A 16 3.27 2.06 -9.28
N THR A 17 4.47 2.14 -9.83
CA THR A 17 5.69 1.64 -9.18
C THR A 17 6.46 2.71 -8.42
N SER A 18 6.52 3.94 -8.93
CA SER A 18 7.26 5.05 -8.31
C SER A 18 6.66 5.50 -6.97
N ARG A 19 5.34 5.36 -6.81
CA ARG A 19 4.59 5.82 -5.63
C ARG A 19 4.81 7.31 -5.28
N LEU A 20 5.15 8.12 -6.28
CA LEU A 20 5.39 9.55 -6.14
C LEU A 20 4.13 10.41 -6.35
N GLY A 21 2.98 9.79 -6.68
CA GLY A 21 1.75 10.50 -7.02
C GLY A 21 1.80 11.25 -8.35
N THR A 22 2.88 11.07 -9.10
CA THR A 22 3.08 11.64 -10.44
C THR A 22 3.82 10.67 -11.36
N CYS A 23 3.87 10.99 -12.65
CA CYS A 23 4.63 10.28 -13.66
C CYS A 23 4.83 11.18 -14.89
N LYS A 24 5.67 10.77 -15.81
CA LYS A 24 5.92 11.52 -17.06
C LYS A 24 4.64 11.94 -17.81
N HIS A 25 3.61 11.12 -17.81
CA HIS A 25 2.33 11.43 -18.48
C HIS A 25 1.58 12.54 -17.74
N ILE A 26 1.50 12.47 -16.40
CA ILE A 26 0.87 13.51 -15.58
C ILE A 26 1.61 14.83 -15.75
N GLU A 27 2.94 14.81 -15.66
CA GLU A 27 3.75 16.04 -15.82
C GLU A 27 3.65 16.64 -17.23
N ALA A 28 3.61 15.81 -18.27
CA ALA A 28 3.37 16.27 -19.64
C ALA A 28 2.00 16.95 -19.78
N VAL A 29 0.94 16.36 -19.20
CA VAL A 29 -0.40 16.95 -19.22
C VAL A 29 -0.45 18.25 -18.41
N LYS A 30 0.16 18.30 -17.23
CA LYS A 30 0.27 19.54 -16.44
C LYS A 30 0.96 20.65 -17.19
N LYS A 31 2.09 20.36 -17.85
CA LYS A 31 2.84 21.30 -18.68
C LYS A 31 1.97 21.82 -19.82
N TRP A 32 1.29 20.92 -20.54
CA TRP A 32 0.41 21.28 -21.64
C TRP A 32 -0.78 22.13 -21.18
N LEU A 33 -1.45 21.79 -20.06
CA LEU A 33 -2.52 22.58 -19.48
C LEU A 33 -2.03 23.96 -19.01
N GLY A 34 -0.83 24.05 -18.46
CA GLY A 34 -0.24 25.30 -17.99
C GLY A 34 -0.02 26.36 -19.10
N THR A 35 0.06 25.91 -20.36
CA THR A 35 0.17 26.81 -21.52
C THR A 35 -1.17 27.38 -21.99
N ARG A 36 -2.30 26.86 -21.48
CA ARG A 36 -3.65 27.23 -21.91
C ARG A 36 -4.37 28.06 -20.85
N LYS A 37 -4.71 29.32 -21.17
CA LYS A 37 -5.39 30.23 -20.24
C LYS A 37 -6.77 29.73 -19.79
N GLU A 38 -7.45 28.97 -20.61
CA GLU A 38 -8.80 28.42 -20.37
C GLU A 38 -8.87 27.45 -19.19
N TYR A 39 -7.75 26.78 -18.87
CA TYR A 39 -7.69 25.78 -17.77
C TYR A 39 -7.28 26.36 -16.42
N ARG A 40 -7.04 27.67 -16.31
CA ARG A 40 -6.61 28.31 -15.06
C ARG A 40 -7.72 28.50 -14.03
N VAL A 41 -9.00 28.34 -14.39
CA VAL A 41 -10.11 28.92 -13.61
C VAL A 41 -11.07 27.92 -12.96
N HIS A 42 -11.15 26.66 -13.40
CA HIS A 42 -12.20 25.79 -12.87
C HIS A 42 -11.73 24.86 -11.77
N ARG A 43 -11.87 25.29 -10.50
CA ARG A 43 -12.02 24.44 -9.31
C ARG A 43 -13.48 24.01 -9.16
N GLU A 44 -14.07 23.44 -10.17
CA GLU A 44 -15.39 22.85 -10.01
C GLU A 44 -15.26 21.59 -9.16
N ILE A 45 -16.09 21.51 -8.12
CA ILE A 45 -16.26 20.28 -7.35
C ILE A 45 -16.85 19.26 -8.34
N PRO A 46 -16.18 18.14 -8.61
CA PRO A 46 -16.75 17.15 -9.52
C PRO A 46 -18.09 16.66 -8.99
N PRO A 47 -19.04 16.29 -9.88
CA PRO A 47 -20.32 15.77 -9.44
C PRO A 47 -20.16 14.48 -8.61
N TYR A 48 -19.23 13.61 -8.95
CA TYR A 48 -19.02 12.31 -8.31
C TYR A 48 -18.13 12.38 -7.06
N THR A 49 -18.45 11.56 -6.07
CA THR A 49 -17.61 11.29 -4.90
C THR A 49 -16.50 10.33 -5.25
N SER A 50 -15.31 10.54 -4.68
CA SER A 50 -14.16 9.68 -4.95
C SER A 50 -13.26 9.48 -3.74
N VAL A 51 -12.70 8.25 -3.63
CA VAL A 51 -11.63 7.91 -2.71
C VAL A 51 -10.31 7.82 -3.49
N TYR A 52 -9.26 8.42 -2.97
CA TYR A 52 -7.96 8.51 -3.62
C TYR A 52 -6.83 8.46 -2.59
N LEU A 53 -5.62 8.10 -3.04
CA LEU A 53 -4.40 8.21 -2.24
C LEU A 53 -3.82 9.62 -2.38
N SER A 54 -3.65 10.31 -1.27
CA SER A 54 -2.91 11.57 -1.22
C SER A 54 -1.42 11.27 -1.06
N TYR A 55 -0.60 12.02 -1.81
CA TYR A 55 0.87 11.88 -1.82
C TYR A 55 1.57 13.14 -1.27
N ARG A 56 0.85 14.02 -0.58
CA ARG A 56 1.44 15.26 -0.08
C ARG A 56 2.46 14.95 1.03
N GLU A 57 2.23 15.30 2.26
CA GLU A 57 3.18 15.12 3.37
C GLU A 57 3.38 13.65 3.71
N GLU A 58 2.35 13.01 4.23
CA GLU A 58 2.31 11.56 4.41
C GLU A 58 1.25 10.94 3.49
N ARG A 59 1.56 9.76 2.97
CA ARG A 59 0.61 9.04 2.14
C ARG A 59 -0.58 8.60 2.97
N CYS A 60 -1.76 9.10 2.63
CA CYS A 60 -3.00 8.75 3.30
C CYS A 60 -4.15 8.61 2.31
N VAL A 61 -5.12 7.78 2.65
CA VAL A 61 -6.33 7.61 1.86
C VAL A 61 -7.32 8.70 2.23
N LYS A 62 -7.78 9.46 1.24
CA LYS A 62 -8.74 10.54 1.41
C LYS A 62 -10.01 10.33 0.62
N ILE A 63 -11.11 10.86 1.15
CA ILE A 63 -12.37 10.99 0.42
C ILE A 63 -12.51 12.43 -0.08
N ARG A 64 -13.05 12.57 -1.28
CA ARG A 64 -13.55 13.84 -1.80
C ARG A 64 -15.00 13.66 -2.16
N ILE A 65 -15.86 14.36 -1.45
CA ILE A 65 -17.30 14.33 -1.67
C ILE A 65 -17.62 15.23 -2.86
N GLY A 66 -18.38 14.68 -3.81
CA GLY A 66 -18.87 15.37 -4.99
C GLY A 66 -20.11 16.21 -4.71
N ALA A 67 -20.63 16.84 -5.76
CA ALA A 67 -21.86 17.61 -5.64
C ALA A 67 -23.11 16.69 -5.57
N ASP A 68 -23.05 15.53 -6.25
CA ASP A 68 -24.17 14.59 -6.29
C ASP A 68 -24.24 13.76 -5.01
N ASN A 69 -25.44 13.61 -4.45
CA ASN A 69 -25.75 12.86 -3.22
C ASN A 69 -24.84 13.26 -2.04
N LYS A 70 -24.54 14.56 -1.94
CA LYS A 70 -23.56 15.10 -0.99
C LYS A 70 -23.90 14.73 0.45
N GLU A 71 -25.15 14.93 0.87
CA GLU A 71 -25.59 14.68 2.26
C GLU A 71 -25.45 13.20 2.65
N GLU A 72 -25.77 12.29 1.75
CA GLU A 72 -25.67 10.85 1.97
C GLU A 72 -24.21 10.41 2.10
N TYR A 73 -23.32 10.95 1.25
CA TYR A 73 -21.89 10.69 1.35
C TYR A 73 -21.25 11.33 2.58
N GLU A 74 -21.65 12.52 2.99
CA GLU A 74 -21.18 13.15 4.22
C GLU A 74 -21.57 12.33 5.45
N LYS A 75 -22.79 11.80 5.47
CA LYS A 75 -23.26 10.93 6.54
C LYS A 75 -22.44 9.63 6.60
N LEU A 76 -22.27 8.97 5.45
CA LEU A 76 -21.49 7.74 5.37
C LEU A 76 -20.01 7.97 5.72
N ALA A 77 -19.43 9.09 5.27
CA ALA A 77 -18.02 9.39 5.50
C ALA A 77 -17.67 9.59 6.98
N LYS A 78 -18.57 10.12 7.80
CA LYS A 78 -18.33 10.36 9.24
C LYS A 78 -17.89 9.12 10.02
N ASP A 79 -18.38 7.96 9.63
CA ASP A 79 -18.06 6.71 10.30
C ASP A 79 -16.64 6.22 9.95
N TYR A 80 -16.17 6.51 8.74
CA TYR A 80 -14.93 5.96 8.18
C TYR A 80 -13.78 6.97 8.07
N PHE A 81 -14.08 8.25 7.91
CA PHE A 81 -13.10 9.31 7.70
C PHE A 81 -13.14 10.33 8.85
N ASP A 82 -12.01 11.00 9.07
CA ASP A 82 -11.90 12.07 10.05
C ASP A 82 -12.30 13.45 9.47
N GLU A 83 -12.11 14.52 10.26
CA GLU A 83 -12.45 15.89 9.88
C GLU A 83 -11.63 16.40 8.68
N ASP A 84 -10.40 15.89 8.50
CA ASP A 84 -9.53 16.18 7.36
C ASP A 84 -9.81 15.30 6.14
N SER A 85 -10.92 14.55 6.19
CA SER A 85 -11.32 13.60 5.16
C SER A 85 -10.32 12.45 4.95
N VAL A 86 -9.48 12.13 5.95
CA VAL A 86 -8.53 11.01 5.93
C VAL A 86 -9.21 9.76 6.49
N LEU A 87 -8.97 8.63 5.84
CA LEU A 87 -9.48 7.33 6.30
C LEU A 87 -8.87 6.97 7.65
N LYS A 88 -9.73 6.75 8.65
CA LYS A 88 -9.32 6.35 10.01
C LYS A 88 -8.62 4.99 9.97
N GLU A 89 -7.60 4.79 10.80
CA GLU A 89 -6.88 3.51 10.87
C GLU A 89 -7.81 2.33 11.23
N SER A 90 -8.77 2.56 12.11
CA SER A 90 -9.80 1.57 12.48
C SER A 90 -10.65 1.12 11.27
N ALA A 91 -10.87 2.01 10.31
CA ALA A 91 -11.66 1.75 9.11
C ALA A 91 -10.91 0.99 8.01
N PHE A 92 -9.59 0.78 8.14
CA PHE A 92 -8.83 0.02 7.14
C PHE A 92 -9.36 -1.41 6.95
N TYR A 93 -9.85 -2.05 8.01
CA TYR A 93 -10.38 -3.42 7.93
C TYR A 93 -11.82 -3.48 7.41
N THR A 94 -12.62 -2.48 7.67
CA THR A 94 -14.04 -2.39 7.27
C THR A 94 -14.23 -1.57 5.98
N PHE A 95 -13.14 -1.19 5.31
CA PHE A 95 -13.19 -0.38 4.10
C PHE A 95 -14.00 -1.02 2.96
N GLY A 96 -14.06 -2.36 2.91
CA GLY A 96 -14.92 -3.08 1.96
C GLY A 96 -16.41 -2.76 2.16
N ASP A 97 -16.86 -2.62 3.40
CA ASP A 97 -18.25 -2.28 3.72
C ASP A 97 -18.57 -0.85 3.31
N PHE A 98 -17.62 0.07 3.55
CA PHE A 98 -17.72 1.43 3.03
C PHE A 98 -17.89 1.45 1.50
N LEU A 99 -17.05 0.72 0.75
CA LEU A 99 -17.13 0.66 -0.72
C LEU A 99 -18.48 0.13 -1.20
N ASN A 100 -19.01 -0.90 -0.53
CA ASN A 100 -20.31 -1.47 -0.88
C ASN A 100 -21.44 -0.48 -0.62
N GLN A 101 -21.40 0.24 0.50
CA GLN A 101 -22.39 1.26 0.82
C GLN A 101 -22.28 2.47 -0.14
N ALA A 102 -21.08 2.96 -0.40
CA ALA A 102 -20.82 4.08 -1.30
C ALA A 102 -21.30 3.80 -2.74
N LYS A 103 -21.14 2.57 -3.24
CA LYS A 103 -21.65 2.16 -4.56
C LYS A 103 -23.17 2.07 -4.61
N ARG A 104 -23.84 1.79 -3.50
CA ARG A 104 -25.30 1.78 -3.44
C ARG A 104 -25.91 3.19 -3.51
N ILE A 105 -25.17 4.20 -3.05
CA ILE A 105 -25.61 5.61 -3.14
C ILE A 105 -25.59 6.06 -4.60
N SER A 106 -24.51 5.79 -5.33
CA SER A 106 -24.40 6.17 -6.75
C SER A 106 -23.39 5.32 -7.51
N ASP A 107 -23.75 4.95 -8.74
CA ASP A 107 -22.87 4.27 -9.70
C ASP A 107 -21.69 5.14 -10.17
N THR A 108 -21.79 6.47 -9.97
CA THR A 108 -20.71 7.40 -10.32
C THR A 108 -19.60 7.44 -9.28
N PHE A 109 -19.77 6.80 -8.11
CA PHE A 109 -18.73 6.69 -7.09
C PHE A 109 -17.45 6.06 -7.64
N ARG A 110 -16.30 6.60 -7.25
CA ARG A 110 -14.99 6.13 -7.71
C ARG A 110 -14.05 5.87 -6.55
N CYS A 111 -13.46 4.69 -6.53
CA CYS A 111 -12.31 4.39 -5.69
C CYS A 111 -11.11 4.12 -6.61
N TYR A 112 -10.02 4.87 -6.41
CA TYR A 112 -8.83 4.70 -7.23
C TYR A 112 -7.99 3.54 -6.73
N LYS A 113 -7.39 2.80 -7.69
CA LYS A 113 -6.66 1.58 -7.41
C LYS A 113 -5.49 1.77 -6.44
N ASP A 114 -4.78 2.89 -6.52
CA ASP A 114 -3.67 3.20 -5.62
C ASP A 114 -4.11 3.32 -4.15
N ALA A 115 -5.31 3.83 -3.90
CA ALA A 115 -5.89 3.88 -2.55
C ALA A 115 -6.21 2.47 -2.02
N THR A 116 -6.80 1.62 -2.85
CA THR A 116 -7.07 0.22 -2.45
C THR A 116 -5.79 -0.57 -2.25
N ASP A 117 -4.81 -0.42 -3.15
CA ASP A 117 -3.50 -1.07 -3.02
C ASP A 117 -2.79 -0.64 -1.72
N PHE A 118 -2.87 0.64 -1.34
CA PHE A 118 -2.31 1.14 -0.09
C PHE A 118 -2.94 0.49 1.15
N ILE A 119 -4.28 0.35 1.16
CA ILE A 119 -5.01 -0.30 2.26
C ILE A 119 -4.63 -1.79 2.36
N LEU A 120 -4.55 -2.49 1.22
CA LEU A 120 -4.16 -3.90 1.19
C LEU A 120 -2.71 -4.09 1.68
N ASP A 121 -1.79 -3.24 1.23
CA ASP A 121 -0.39 -3.23 1.70
C ASP A 121 -0.29 -2.99 3.21
N PHE A 122 -1.11 -2.08 3.76
CA PHE A 122 -1.16 -1.81 5.19
C PHE A 122 -1.63 -3.03 5.98
N ARG A 123 -2.76 -3.62 5.58
CA ARG A 123 -3.30 -4.84 6.21
C ARG A 123 -2.29 -5.98 6.20
N ALA A 124 -1.66 -6.23 5.04
CA ALA A 124 -0.67 -7.29 4.89
C ALA A 124 0.57 -7.06 5.77
N ARG A 125 1.02 -5.79 5.89
CA ARG A 125 2.14 -5.46 6.79
C ARG A 125 1.80 -5.67 8.25
N LYS A 126 0.60 -5.27 8.67
CA LYS A 126 0.16 -5.44 10.06
C LYS A 126 0.01 -6.91 10.39
N ALA A 127 -0.63 -7.71 9.53
CA ALA A 127 -0.76 -9.15 9.71
C ALA A 127 0.61 -9.84 9.84
N ARG A 128 1.58 -9.50 8.96
CA ARG A 128 2.95 -10.04 9.07
C ARG A 128 3.63 -9.64 10.38
N LYS A 129 3.46 -8.38 10.82
CA LYS A 129 4.03 -7.92 12.08
C LYS A 129 3.48 -8.69 13.28
N ASP A 130 2.17 -8.91 13.31
CA ASP A 130 1.50 -9.63 14.38
C ASP A 130 1.94 -11.11 14.41
N ILE A 131 1.98 -11.77 13.25
CA ILE A 131 2.46 -13.15 13.12
C ILE A 131 3.92 -13.26 13.55
N VAL A 132 4.82 -12.40 13.06
CA VAL A 132 6.25 -12.47 13.43
C VAL A 132 6.47 -12.22 14.93
N ALA A 133 5.60 -11.46 15.58
CA ALA A 133 5.68 -11.23 17.03
C ALA A 133 5.43 -12.50 17.87
N THR A 134 4.78 -13.52 17.31
CA THR A 134 4.54 -14.80 17.99
C THR A 134 5.75 -15.74 17.94
N TYR A 135 6.77 -15.43 17.09
CA TYR A 135 7.96 -16.27 16.93
C TYR A 135 9.07 -15.81 17.87
N GLY A 136 9.29 -16.56 18.93
CA GLY A 136 10.48 -16.48 19.81
C GLY A 136 11.73 -17.11 19.16
N ASP A 137 12.80 -17.19 19.93
CA ASP A 137 14.07 -17.74 19.44
C ASP A 137 14.02 -19.24 19.21
N GLU A 138 13.31 -19.96 20.07
CA GLU A 138 13.15 -21.42 20.00
C GLU A 138 12.31 -21.83 18.78
N GLU A 139 11.25 -21.09 18.50
CA GLU A 139 10.40 -21.34 17.34
C GLU A 139 11.14 -21.10 16.02
N LEU A 140 12.06 -20.11 15.97
CA LEU A 140 12.90 -19.88 14.80
C LEU A 140 13.96 -20.98 14.60
N ASP A 141 14.57 -21.48 15.66
CA ASP A 141 15.50 -22.61 15.57
C ASP A 141 14.79 -23.87 15.07
N ALA A 142 13.56 -24.11 15.53
CA ALA A 142 12.74 -25.23 15.11
C ALA A 142 12.29 -25.15 13.63
N LEU A 143 12.20 -23.97 13.06
CA LEU A 143 11.82 -23.81 11.65
C LEU A 143 12.78 -24.48 10.67
N LEU A 144 14.07 -24.38 10.95
CA LEU A 144 15.15 -24.86 10.06
C LEU A 144 15.86 -26.10 10.60
N ASN A 145 15.46 -26.61 11.78
CA ASN A 145 16.17 -27.66 12.49
C ASN A 145 17.68 -27.33 12.61
N ALA A 146 17.99 -26.08 12.92
CA ALA A 146 19.35 -25.54 13.00
C ALA A 146 19.44 -24.48 14.12
N ASN A 147 20.59 -24.43 14.79
CA ASN A 147 20.86 -23.39 15.76
C ASN A 147 21.26 -22.09 15.03
N LEU A 148 20.36 -21.11 15.04
CA LEU A 148 20.55 -19.83 14.41
C LEU A 148 21.29 -18.87 15.36
N TYR A 149 22.23 -18.11 14.82
CA TYR A 149 22.83 -17.01 15.57
C TYR A 149 21.80 -15.89 15.83
N PRO A 150 21.93 -15.11 16.92
CA PRO A 150 20.97 -14.05 17.24
C PRO A 150 20.72 -13.06 16.12
N TYR A 151 21.75 -12.63 15.40
CA TYR A 151 21.64 -11.71 14.27
C TYR A 151 20.89 -12.35 13.08
N GLN A 152 21.00 -13.66 12.87
CA GLN A 152 20.24 -14.37 11.82
C GLN A 152 18.75 -14.42 12.16
N LYS A 153 18.41 -14.67 13.41
CA LYS A 153 17.02 -14.61 13.90
C LYS A 153 16.42 -13.22 13.71
N GLU A 154 17.19 -12.18 14.04
CA GLU A 154 16.76 -10.80 13.82
C GLU A 154 16.56 -10.50 12.32
N GLY A 155 17.47 -10.96 11.46
CA GLY A 155 17.35 -10.83 10.01
C GLY A 155 16.10 -11.51 9.44
N ILE A 156 15.77 -12.71 9.93
CA ILE A 156 14.54 -13.44 9.57
C ILE A 156 13.30 -12.64 9.99
N ARG A 157 13.25 -12.18 11.25
CA ARG A 157 12.14 -11.36 11.75
C ARG A 157 11.97 -10.07 10.96
N PHE A 158 13.10 -9.38 10.70
CA PHE A 158 13.10 -8.16 9.90
C PHE A 158 12.53 -8.39 8.49
N ALA A 159 13.07 -9.38 7.78
CA ALA A 159 12.66 -9.67 6.40
C ALA A 159 11.18 -10.10 6.32
N ALA A 160 10.73 -10.95 7.24
CA ALA A 160 9.34 -11.40 7.31
C ALA A 160 8.36 -10.26 7.61
N ARG A 161 8.69 -9.34 8.53
CA ARG A 161 7.87 -8.15 8.82
C ARG A 161 7.79 -7.21 7.63
N ALA A 162 8.94 -6.96 6.99
CA ALA A 162 9.02 -6.02 5.87
C ALA A 162 8.30 -6.53 4.62
N GLY A 163 8.31 -7.84 4.36
CA GLY A 163 7.75 -8.47 3.17
C GLY A 163 8.53 -8.18 1.88
N LYS A 164 9.30 -7.09 1.84
CA LYS A 164 10.29 -6.73 0.83
C LYS A 164 11.51 -6.19 1.57
N ALA A 165 12.61 -6.90 1.54
CA ALA A 165 13.81 -6.57 2.30
C ALA A 165 15.07 -6.85 1.48
N ILE A 166 16.13 -6.14 1.84
CA ILE A 166 17.51 -6.43 1.42
C ILE A 166 18.27 -6.83 2.67
N ILE A 167 18.82 -8.05 2.69
CA ILE A 167 19.72 -8.51 3.74
C ILE A 167 21.14 -8.20 3.27
N ALA A 168 21.75 -7.16 3.87
CA ALA A 168 23.03 -6.60 3.44
C ALA A 168 24.19 -6.94 4.42
N ASP A 169 24.11 -8.07 5.13
CA ASP A 169 25.15 -8.54 6.01
C ASP A 169 26.45 -8.81 5.25
N GLU A 170 27.59 -8.84 5.95
CA GLU A 170 28.87 -9.17 5.35
C GLU A 170 28.92 -10.59 4.79
N MET A 171 29.93 -10.86 3.95
CA MET A 171 30.12 -12.19 3.36
C MET A 171 30.36 -13.23 4.46
N GLY A 172 29.78 -14.41 4.32
CA GLY A 172 29.94 -15.51 5.27
C GLY A 172 29.00 -15.51 6.46
N LEU A 173 28.22 -14.45 6.70
CA LEU A 173 27.28 -14.37 7.83
C LEU A 173 25.94 -15.11 7.62
N GLY A 174 25.84 -15.93 6.61
CA GLY A 174 24.67 -16.80 6.41
C GLY A 174 23.41 -16.10 5.91
N LYS A 175 23.54 -15.12 5.00
CA LYS A 175 22.38 -14.48 4.34
C LYS A 175 21.40 -15.49 3.73
N THR A 176 21.94 -16.57 3.19
CA THR A 176 21.13 -17.64 2.59
C THR A 176 20.22 -18.33 3.63
N ILE A 177 20.76 -18.63 4.82
CA ILE A 177 19.95 -19.25 5.88
C ILE A 177 18.87 -18.29 6.40
N GLN A 178 19.16 -16.99 6.45
CA GLN A 178 18.15 -15.98 6.78
C GLN A 178 17.03 -15.91 5.72
N ALA A 179 17.39 -15.97 4.44
CA ALA A 179 16.41 -15.99 3.37
C ALA A 179 15.52 -17.25 3.40
N ILE A 180 16.13 -18.42 3.64
CA ILE A 180 15.42 -19.70 3.77
C ILE A 180 14.52 -19.68 5.01
N GLY A 181 15.01 -19.22 6.15
CA GLY A 181 14.21 -19.09 7.38
C GLY A 181 13.04 -18.13 7.23
N THR A 182 13.24 -17.01 6.53
CA THR A 182 12.15 -16.09 6.20
C THR A 182 11.08 -16.76 5.32
N ALA A 183 11.50 -17.48 4.28
CA ALA A 183 10.59 -18.17 3.38
C ALA A 183 9.81 -19.27 4.12
N GLU A 184 10.48 -20.06 4.96
CA GLU A 184 9.83 -21.13 5.74
C GLU A 184 8.85 -20.59 6.77
N LEU A 185 9.18 -19.50 7.46
CA LEU A 185 8.25 -18.81 8.35
C LEU A 185 6.98 -18.39 7.61
N LEU A 186 7.14 -17.69 6.49
CA LEU A 186 6.00 -17.20 5.70
C LEU A 186 5.17 -18.36 5.12
N ARG A 187 5.81 -19.47 4.72
CA ARG A 187 5.14 -20.68 4.23
C ARG A 187 4.34 -21.37 5.33
N LYS A 188 4.92 -21.53 6.51
CA LYS A 188 4.27 -22.16 7.67
C LYS A 188 3.01 -21.40 8.08
N GLU A 189 3.04 -20.07 7.98
CA GLU A 189 1.90 -19.22 8.28
C GLU A 189 0.90 -19.07 7.10
N GLY A 190 1.11 -19.80 6.02
CA GLY A 190 0.20 -19.77 4.86
C GLY A 190 0.21 -18.43 4.09
N LEU A 191 1.22 -17.58 4.32
CA LEU A 191 1.35 -16.29 3.65
C LEU A 191 1.94 -16.40 2.24
N ILE A 192 2.61 -17.52 1.95
CA ILE A 192 3.14 -17.87 0.62
C ILE A 192 2.94 -19.37 0.38
N GLU A 193 2.72 -19.73 -0.88
CA GLU A 193 2.55 -21.12 -1.31
C GLU A 193 3.80 -21.66 -2.00
N SER A 194 4.59 -20.79 -2.63
CA SER A 194 5.77 -21.17 -3.42
C SER A 194 6.89 -20.15 -3.28
N VAL A 195 8.12 -20.60 -3.48
CA VAL A 195 9.34 -19.79 -3.41
C VAL A 195 10.13 -19.94 -4.70
N LEU A 196 10.50 -18.81 -5.32
CA LEU A 196 11.43 -18.78 -6.45
C LEU A 196 12.78 -18.22 -5.98
N ILE A 197 13.83 -19.01 -6.12
CA ILE A 197 15.19 -18.61 -5.77
C ILE A 197 15.99 -18.38 -7.07
N LEU A 198 16.55 -17.18 -7.20
CA LEU A 198 17.45 -16.82 -8.29
C LEU A 198 18.87 -16.72 -7.73
N CYS A 199 19.77 -17.54 -8.24
CA CYS A 199 21.19 -17.54 -7.83
C CYS A 199 22.10 -17.67 -9.04
N PRO A 200 23.39 -17.25 -8.94
CA PRO A 200 24.38 -17.53 -9.96
C PRO A 200 24.58 -19.03 -10.15
N THR A 201 24.90 -19.46 -11.39
CA THR A 201 25.08 -20.87 -11.74
C THR A 201 26.17 -21.56 -10.89
N SER A 202 27.18 -20.82 -10.44
CA SER A 202 28.25 -21.30 -9.57
C SER A 202 27.80 -21.69 -8.15
N LEU A 203 26.58 -21.33 -7.75
CA LEU A 203 26.01 -21.65 -6.44
C LEU A 203 24.89 -22.72 -6.51
N LYS A 204 24.83 -23.41 -7.63
CA LYS A 204 23.76 -24.40 -7.90
C LYS A 204 24.16 -25.77 -7.36
#